data_867db40be33d69938b749116f784c7f9
#
_entry.id   867db40be33d69938b749116f784c7f9
#
_cell.length_a   1.000
_cell.length_b   1.000
_cell.length_c   1.000
_cell.angle_alpha   90.00
_cell.angle_beta   90.00
_cell.angle_gamma   90.00
#
_symmetry.space_group_name_H-M   'P 1'
#
loop_
_entity.id
_entity.type
_entity.pdbx_description
1 polymer ?
#
loop_
_entity_poly.entity_id
_entity_poly.type
_entity_poly.pdbx_seq_one_letter_code
_entity_poly.pdbx_strand_id
1 'polypeptide(L)'
;MARVGFFDWLCMRIAKMVHFNTIPIFITFMIMSAVLAMFIDSITVILFLAAVTIELSSLLKFNPVPMILSEVFCANLGGSATMCGDPPNIIIGTSLGYSFSDFLGHTGVIAIVCLLVILVYFYLIFKKELSDNGADSIDTASLPSPESAIVSKKGFIVSTVIFLLAVVLLVSHASTGLTVSCIGTFIAAITLITSGKNALTLIKKI
;
A
#
# COMPACT_ATOMS: atom_id res chain seq x y z
N MET A 1 -1.97 0.91 11.71
CA MET A 1 -2.07 -0.23 10.77
C MET A 1 -0.80 -1.08 10.78
N ALA A 2 0.37 -0.54 10.46
CA ALA A 2 1.61 -1.33 10.46
C ALA A 2 1.87 -2.12 11.76
N ARG A 3 1.65 -1.51 12.94
CA ARG A 3 1.87 -2.17 14.24
C ARG A 3 0.95 -3.35 14.58
N VAL A 4 -0.16 -3.50 13.88
CA VAL A 4 -1.12 -4.60 14.12
C VAL A 4 -0.99 -5.72 13.09
N GLY A 5 -0.01 -5.61 12.16
CA GLY A 5 0.28 -6.61 11.14
C GLY A 5 -0.74 -6.64 9.99
N PHE A 6 -1.46 -5.52 9.75
CA PHE A 6 -2.46 -5.47 8.68
C PHE A 6 -1.81 -5.68 7.31
N PHE A 7 -0.74 -4.99 7.05
CA PHE A 7 -0.07 -5.06 5.76
C PHE A 7 0.64 -6.40 5.56
N ASP A 8 1.34 -6.87 6.60
CA ASP A 8 2.01 -8.18 6.56
C ASP A 8 0.99 -9.29 6.25
N TRP A 9 -0.16 -9.24 6.92
CA TRP A 9 -1.29 -10.14 6.63
C TRP A 9 -1.77 -10.00 5.19
N LEU A 10 -1.95 -8.77 4.69
CA LEU A 10 -2.43 -8.51 3.33
C LEU A 10 -1.46 -9.10 2.29
N CYS A 11 -0.17 -8.83 2.44
CA CYS A 11 0.86 -9.33 1.53
C CYS A 11 0.97 -10.86 1.56
N MET A 12 0.98 -11.46 2.75
CA MET A 12 1.01 -12.91 2.88
C MET A 12 -0.26 -13.58 2.34
N ARG A 13 -1.42 -12.92 2.51
CA ARG A 13 -2.68 -13.38 1.94
C ARG A 13 -2.63 -13.39 0.42
N ILE A 14 -2.11 -12.33 -0.17
CA ILE A 14 -1.94 -12.19 -1.62
C ILE A 14 -0.92 -13.21 -2.13
N ALA A 15 0.25 -13.33 -1.49
CA ALA A 15 1.26 -14.30 -1.87
C ALA A 15 0.72 -15.73 -1.86
N LYS A 16 -0.11 -16.09 -0.87
CA LYS A 16 -0.80 -17.37 -0.81
C LYS A 16 -1.82 -17.55 -1.93
N MET A 17 -2.58 -16.50 -2.29
CA MET A 17 -3.55 -16.56 -3.40
C MET A 17 -2.89 -16.85 -4.75
N VAL A 18 -1.68 -16.36 -4.97
CA VAL A 18 -0.91 -16.61 -6.19
C VAL A 18 0.05 -17.80 -6.07
N HIS A 19 -0.20 -18.68 -5.09
CA HIS A 19 0.54 -19.93 -4.87
C HIS A 19 2.05 -19.72 -4.70
N PHE A 20 2.46 -18.59 -4.13
CA PHE A 20 3.86 -18.19 -3.92
C PHE A 20 4.73 -18.18 -5.20
N ASN A 21 4.12 -18.10 -6.37
CA ASN A 21 4.84 -17.94 -7.62
C ASN A 21 5.43 -16.53 -7.74
N THR A 22 6.71 -16.41 -8.03
CA THR A 22 7.45 -15.14 -7.99
C THR A 22 6.90 -14.11 -8.99
N ILE A 23 6.59 -14.51 -10.23
CA ILE A 23 6.06 -13.59 -11.26
C ILE A 23 4.68 -13.03 -10.89
N PRO A 24 3.67 -13.84 -10.52
CA PRO A 24 2.40 -13.30 -10.03
C PRO A 24 2.54 -12.42 -8.78
N ILE A 25 3.42 -12.77 -7.83
CA ILE A 25 3.72 -11.92 -6.66
C ILE A 25 4.24 -10.56 -7.14
N PHE A 26 5.22 -10.56 -8.04
CA PHE A 26 5.82 -9.36 -8.59
C PHE A 26 4.77 -8.40 -9.17
N ILE A 27 3.92 -8.90 -10.08
CA ILE A 27 2.87 -8.08 -10.70
C ILE A 27 1.86 -7.58 -9.66
N THR A 28 1.44 -8.45 -8.75
CA THR A 28 0.44 -8.11 -7.73
C THR A 28 0.98 -7.09 -6.73
N PHE A 29 2.26 -7.18 -6.34
CA PHE A 29 2.89 -6.23 -5.43
C PHE A 29 3.09 -4.87 -6.10
N MET A 30 3.43 -4.83 -7.39
CA MET A 30 3.46 -3.58 -8.16
C MET A 30 2.09 -2.88 -8.16
N ILE A 31 1.01 -3.61 -8.46
CA ILE A 31 -0.35 -3.06 -8.47
C ILE A 31 -0.75 -2.63 -7.06
N MET A 32 -0.48 -3.46 -6.05
CA MET A 32 -0.79 -3.16 -4.66
C MET A 32 -0.03 -1.92 -4.16
N SER A 33 1.24 -1.79 -4.53
CA SER A 33 2.05 -0.61 -4.23
C SER A 33 1.40 0.67 -4.76
N ALA A 34 0.98 0.67 -6.01
CA ALA A 34 0.28 1.81 -6.61
C ALA A 34 -1.05 2.10 -5.91
N VAL A 35 -1.89 1.07 -5.70
CA VAL A 35 -3.22 1.25 -5.09
C VAL A 35 -3.13 1.74 -3.65
N LEU A 36 -2.20 1.21 -2.85
CA LEU A 36 -2.00 1.67 -1.48
C LEU A 36 -1.49 3.12 -1.43
N ALA A 37 -0.58 3.48 -2.34
CA ALA A 37 -0.03 4.83 -2.40
C ALA A 37 -1.05 5.89 -2.84
N MET A 38 -2.17 5.51 -3.44
CA MET A 38 -3.28 6.44 -3.70
C MET A 38 -3.91 7.01 -2.42
N PHE A 39 -3.80 6.32 -1.28
CA PHE A 39 -4.46 6.67 -0.02
C PHE A 39 -3.50 6.82 1.16
N ILE A 40 -2.29 6.35 1.00
CA ILE A 40 -1.24 6.37 2.02
C ILE A 40 0.00 6.95 1.35
N ASP A 41 0.72 7.78 2.08
CA ASP A 41 2.00 8.33 1.63
C ASP A 41 2.91 7.27 0.99
N SER A 42 3.42 7.57 -0.21
CA SER A 42 4.21 6.65 -1.02
C SER A 42 5.46 6.12 -0.29
N ILE A 43 6.12 6.96 0.51
CA ILE A 43 7.30 6.57 1.30
C ILE A 43 6.93 5.49 2.32
N THR A 44 5.81 5.67 3.02
CA THR A 44 5.30 4.69 3.98
C THR A 44 4.97 3.36 3.31
N VAL A 45 4.34 3.38 2.15
CA VAL A 45 4.03 2.18 1.36
C VAL A 45 5.30 1.45 0.94
N ILE A 46 6.29 2.19 0.42
CA ILE A 46 7.57 1.62 -0.03
C ILE A 46 8.31 0.94 1.12
N LEU A 47 8.49 1.64 2.25
CA LEU A 47 9.20 1.08 3.41
C LEU A 47 8.57 -0.21 3.91
N PHE A 48 7.25 -0.26 3.88
CA PHE A 48 6.49 -1.40 4.35
C PHE A 48 6.56 -2.57 3.34
N LEU A 49 6.28 -2.33 2.05
CA LEU A 49 6.33 -3.37 1.03
C LEU A 49 7.74 -3.94 0.86
N ALA A 50 8.76 -3.08 0.86
CA ALA A 50 10.15 -3.53 0.79
C ALA A 50 10.52 -4.48 1.95
N ALA A 51 10.04 -4.22 3.16
CA ALA A 51 10.28 -5.13 4.29
C ALA A 51 9.66 -6.52 4.05
N VAL A 52 8.41 -6.56 3.57
CA VAL A 52 7.73 -7.83 3.25
C VAL A 52 8.39 -8.52 2.05
N THR A 53 8.77 -7.77 1.03
CA THR A 53 9.47 -8.29 -0.14
C THR A 53 10.82 -8.93 0.25
N ILE A 54 11.58 -8.31 1.16
CA ILE A 54 12.83 -8.89 1.69
C ILE A 54 12.53 -10.19 2.44
N GLU A 55 11.50 -10.22 3.28
CA GLU A 55 11.11 -11.44 4.00
C GLU A 55 10.70 -12.55 3.04
N LEU A 56 9.84 -12.27 2.05
CA LEU A 56 9.45 -13.22 1.03
C LEU A 56 10.63 -13.68 0.18
N SER A 57 11.56 -12.78 -0.16
CA SER A 57 12.74 -13.13 -0.96
C SER A 57 13.65 -14.11 -0.23
N SER A 58 13.78 -14.00 1.08
CA SER A 58 14.55 -14.95 1.88
C SER A 58 13.88 -16.33 1.97
N LEU A 59 12.55 -16.36 1.99
CA LEU A 59 11.76 -17.60 2.02
C LEU A 59 11.72 -18.28 0.64
N LEU A 60 11.49 -17.51 -0.42
CA LEU A 60 11.34 -18.00 -1.79
C LEU A 60 12.65 -18.00 -2.59
N LYS A 61 13.75 -17.53 -1.99
CA LYS A 61 15.11 -17.51 -2.54
C LYS A 61 15.24 -16.78 -3.90
N PHE A 62 14.52 -15.67 -4.06
CA PHE A 62 14.67 -14.79 -5.22
C PHE A 62 15.43 -13.51 -4.86
N ASN A 63 15.95 -12.80 -5.90
CA ASN A 63 16.56 -11.49 -5.71
C ASN A 63 15.46 -10.43 -5.43
N PRO A 64 15.45 -9.75 -4.27
CA PRO A 64 14.43 -8.76 -3.95
C PRO A 64 14.56 -7.45 -4.72
N VAL A 65 15.74 -7.13 -5.27
CA VAL A 65 16.04 -5.83 -5.86
C VAL A 65 15.10 -5.47 -7.02
N PRO A 66 14.83 -6.35 -8.01
CA PRO A 66 13.90 -6.06 -9.09
C PRO A 66 12.49 -5.74 -8.59
N MET A 67 12.03 -6.48 -7.57
CA MET A 67 10.69 -6.31 -7.01
C MET A 67 10.58 -4.98 -6.26
N ILE A 68 11.51 -4.68 -5.36
CA ILE A 68 11.54 -3.42 -4.60
C ILE A 68 11.65 -2.22 -5.54
N LEU A 69 12.51 -2.29 -6.55
CA LEU A 69 12.65 -1.22 -7.53
C LEU A 69 11.32 -0.93 -8.23
N SER A 70 10.63 -1.97 -8.68
CA SER A 70 9.35 -1.86 -9.37
C SER A 70 8.23 -1.34 -8.44
N GLU A 71 8.21 -1.78 -7.18
CA GLU A 71 7.28 -1.28 -6.14
C GLU A 71 7.47 0.22 -5.91
N VAL A 72 8.72 0.70 -5.84
CA VAL A 72 9.03 2.13 -5.67
C VAL A 72 8.46 2.97 -6.82
N PHE A 73 8.67 2.53 -8.07
CA PHE A 73 8.11 3.24 -9.22
C PHE A 73 6.58 3.26 -9.20
N CYS A 74 5.96 2.11 -8.89
CA CYS A 74 4.51 2.00 -8.82
C CYS A 74 3.90 2.81 -7.67
N ALA A 75 4.57 2.85 -6.49
CA ALA A 75 4.13 3.68 -5.37
C ALA A 75 4.12 5.17 -5.72
N ASN A 76 5.19 5.67 -6.35
CA ASN A 76 5.25 7.07 -6.76
C ASN A 76 4.17 7.42 -7.80
N LEU A 77 3.90 6.51 -8.77
CA LEU A 77 2.81 6.71 -9.72
C LEU A 77 1.44 6.70 -9.02
N GLY A 78 1.23 5.75 -8.11
CA GLY A 78 0.00 5.69 -7.31
C GLY A 78 -0.18 6.93 -6.44
N GLY A 79 0.88 7.38 -5.76
CA GLY A 79 0.89 8.59 -4.95
C GLY A 79 0.53 9.84 -5.73
N SER A 80 0.95 9.93 -6.99
CA SER A 80 0.59 11.06 -7.87
C SER A 80 -0.83 11.00 -8.43
N ALA A 81 -1.51 9.86 -8.33
CA ALA A 81 -2.82 9.64 -8.94
C ALA A 81 -3.95 10.36 -8.20
N THR A 82 -3.83 10.57 -6.91
CA THR A 82 -4.88 11.17 -6.07
C THR A 82 -4.37 12.38 -5.29
N MET A 83 -5.32 13.19 -4.85
CA MET A 83 -5.03 14.34 -4.00
C MET A 83 -4.42 13.96 -2.64
N CYS A 84 -4.64 12.73 -2.16
CA CYS A 84 -4.26 12.28 -0.83
C CYS A 84 -3.02 11.37 -0.81
N GLY A 85 -2.53 10.95 -1.97
CA GLY A 85 -1.39 10.05 -2.07
C GLY A 85 -0.11 10.69 -1.54
N ASP A 86 0.27 11.82 -2.10
CA ASP A 86 1.47 12.54 -1.69
C ASP A 86 1.15 13.97 -1.20
N PRO A 87 1.85 14.50 -0.18
CA PRO A 87 1.57 15.82 0.40
C PRO A 87 1.50 16.98 -0.60
N PRO A 88 2.35 17.07 -1.63
CA PRO A 88 2.27 18.15 -2.63
C PRO A 88 0.94 18.21 -3.37
N ASN A 89 0.29 17.04 -3.58
CA ASN A 89 -0.97 16.97 -4.31
C ASN A 89 -2.12 17.64 -3.55
N ILE A 90 -2.10 17.57 -2.21
CA ILE A 90 -3.07 18.28 -1.37
C ILE A 90 -2.96 19.80 -1.59
N ILE A 91 -1.74 20.32 -1.66
CA ILE A 91 -1.48 21.75 -1.88
C ILE A 91 -1.95 22.16 -3.27
N ILE A 92 -1.56 21.40 -4.29
CA ILE A 92 -1.93 21.67 -5.69
C ILE A 92 -3.44 21.60 -5.88
N GLY A 93 -4.06 20.51 -5.42
CA GLY A 93 -5.50 20.29 -5.55
C GLY A 93 -6.31 21.40 -4.84
N THR A 94 -5.91 21.76 -3.62
CA THR A 94 -6.56 22.80 -2.85
C THR A 94 -6.41 24.18 -3.51
N SER A 95 -5.22 24.50 -4.04
CA SER A 95 -4.95 25.76 -4.72
C SER A 95 -5.74 25.91 -6.03
N LEU A 96 -6.00 24.81 -6.72
CA LEU A 96 -6.80 24.77 -7.94
C LEU A 96 -8.31 24.65 -7.69
N GLY A 97 -8.71 24.47 -6.42
CA GLY A 97 -10.11 24.23 -6.06
C GLY A 97 -10.63 22.87 -6.53
N TYR A 98 -9.77 21.89 -6.75
CA TYR A 98 -10.15 20.56 -7.18
C TYR A 98 -10.72 19.73 -6.02
N SER A 99 -11.77 18.99 -6.31
CA SER A 99 -12.21 17.89 -5.46
C SER A 99 -11.31 16.66 -5.65
N PHE A 100 -11.44 15.68 -4.77
CA PHE A 100 -10.76 14.39 -4.93
C PHE A 100 -11.08 13.74 -6.29
N SER A 101 -12.34 13.80 -6.70
CA SER A 101 -12.79 13.21 -7.98
C SER A 101 -12.23 13.96 -9.19
N ASP A 102 -12.14 15.29 -9.12
CA ASP A 102 -11.55 16.09 -10.20
C ASP A 102 -10.07 15.78 -10.35
N PHE A 103 -9.34 15.70 -9.23
CA PHE A 103 -7.91 15.36 -9.22
C PHE A 103 -7.69 13.95 -9.80
N LEU A 104 -8.49 12.98 -9.38
CA LEU A 104 -8.43 11.60 -9.89
C LEU A 104 -8.76 11.53 -11.37
N GLY A 105 -9.75 12.32 -11.84
CA GLY A 105 -10.14 12.38 -13.25
C GLY A 105 -9.09 12.98 -14.18
N HIS A 106 -8.21 13.85 -13.68
CA HIS A 106 -7.14 14.47 -14.45
C HIS A 106 -5.82 13.70 -14.30
N THR A 107 -5.21 13.75 -13.11
CA THR A 107 -3.90 13.12 -12.86
C THR A 107 -3.99 11.61 -12.72
N GLY A 108 -5.06 11.09 -12.15
CA GLY A 108 -5.26 9.66 -11.97
C GLY A 108 -5.32 8.89 -13.29
N VAL A 109 -5.96 9.46 -14.32
CA VAL A 109 -6.00 8.83 -15.66
C VAL A 109 -4.59 8.71 -16.24
N ILE A 110 -3.77 9.78 -16.13
CA ILE A 110 -2.39 9.79 -16.59
C ILE A 110 -1.57 8.75 -15.80
N ALA A 111 -1.73 8.72 -14.48
CA ALA A 111 -1.03 7.77 -13.62
C ALA A 111 -1.39 6.31 -13.95
N ILE A 112 -2.65 6.00 -14.27
CA ILE A 112 -3.07 4.65 -14.69
C ILE A 112 -2.40 4.25 -16.00
N VAL A 113 -2.38 5.13 -17.00
CA VAL A 113 -1.71 4.86 -18.27
C VAL A 113 -0.20 4.60 -18.05
N CYS A 114 0.45 5.47 -17.27
CA CYS A 114 1.86 5.29 -16.91
C CYS A 114 2.09 3.98 -16.13
N LEU A 115 1.19 3.62 -15.22
CA LEU A 115 1.27 2.38 -14.46
C LEU A 115 1.23 1.15 -15.38
N LEU A 116 0.32 1.13 -16.36
CA LEU A 116 0.25 0.03 -17.33
C LEU A 116 1.54 -0.10 -18.14
N VAL A 117 2.12 1.01 -18.59
CA VAL A 117 3.39 1.02 -19.30
C VAL A 117 4.52 0.49 -18.42
N ILE A 118 4.60 0.95 -17.19
CA ILE A 118 5.63 0.52 -16.22
C ILE A 118 5.48 -0.96 -15.84
N LEU A 119 4.26 -1.45 -15.67
CA LEU A 119 4.00 -2.88 -15.42
C LEU A 119 4.55 -3.74 -16.56
N VAL A 120 4.24 -3.39 -17.81
CA VAL A 120 4.75 -4.11 -18.97
C VAL A 120 6.28 -3.99 -19.07
N TYR A 121 6.82 -2.79 -18.87
CA TYR A 121 8.26 -2.53 -18.93
C TYR A 121 9.05 -3.39 -17.94
N PHE A 122 8.70 -3.34 -16.66
CA PHE A 122 9.40 -4.12 -15.64
C PHE A 122 9.17 -5.63 -15.78
N TYR A 123 7.97 -6.05 -16.21
CA TYR A 123 7.72 -7.45 -16.50
C TYR A 123 8.64 -7.96 -17.60
N LEU A 124 8.81 -7.22 -18.70
CA LEU A 124 9.68 -7.63 -19.81
C LEU A 124 11.16 -7.69 -19.41
N ILE A 125 11.61 -6.75 -18.57
CA ILE A 125 13.01 -6.70 -18.11
C ILE A 125 13.31 -7.81 -17.13
N PHE A 126 12.46 -7.98 -16.10
CA PHE A 126 12.76 -8.84 -14.96
C PHE A 126 12.17 -10.25 -15.03
N LYS A 127 11.27 -10.54 -16.00
CA LYS A 127 10.63 -11.87 -16.11
C LYS A 127 11.64 -13.02 -16.14
N LYS A 128 12.78 -12.87 -16.80
CA LYS A 128 13.81 -13.91 -16.92
C LYS A 128 14.48 -14.16 -15.56
N GLU A 129 14.91 -13.10 -14.88
CA GLU A 129 15.52 -13.18 -13.56
C GLU A 129 14.56 -13.75 -12.50
N LEU A 130 13.27 -13.39 -12.57
CA LEU A 130 12.25 -13.89 -11.65
C LEU A 130 11.79 -15.31 -11.96
N SER A 131 11.94 -15.78 -13.20
CA SER A 131 11.56 -17.13 -13.61
C SER A 131 12.64 -18.17 -13.30
N ASP A 132 13.92 -17.79 -13.32
CA ASP A 132 15.05 -18.71 -13.06
C ASP A 132 15.17 -19.12 -11.58
N ASN A 133 14.43 -18.48 -10.68
CA ASN A 133 14.43 -18.83 -9.27
C ASN A 133 13.52 -20.05 -9.07
N GLY A 134 14.13 -21.20 -8.78
CA GLY A 134 13.53 -22.53 -8.65
C GLY A 134 12.29 -22.65 -7.73
N ALA A 135 11.17 -22.14 -8.22
CA ALA A 135 9.88 -22.27 -7.55
C ALA A 135 9.42 -23.74 -7.40
N ASP A 136 10.05 -24.67 -8.12
CA ASP A 136 9.66 -26.08 -8.16
C ASP A 136 10.03 -26.91 -6.91
N SER A 137 10.73 -26.33 -5.94
CA SER A 137 11.22 -27.07 -4.77
C SER A 137 10.81 -26.50 -3.40
N ILE A 138 9.91 -25.51 -3.36
CA ILE A 138 9.51 -24.90 -2.09
C ILE A 138 8.32 -25.65 -1.50
N ASP A 139 8.54 -26.27 -0.35
CA ASP A 139 7.45 -26.84 0.44
C ASP A 139 6.54 -25.73 0.98
N THR A 140 5.46 -25.46 0.24
CA THR A 140 4.47 -24.43 0.59
C THR A 140 3.78 -24.67 1.92
N ALA A 141 3.88 -25.90 2.48
CA ALA A 141 3.34 -26.23 3.79
C ALA A 141 4.18 -25.64 4.95
N SER A 142 5.45 -25.32 4.71
CA SER A 142 6.36 -24.73 5.71
C SER A 142 6.28 -23.21 5.79
N LEU A 143 5.54 -22.55 4.87
CA LEU A 143 5.45 -21.10 4.81
C LEU A 143 4.50 -20.56 5.90
N PRO A 144 4.81 -19.36 6.47
CA PRO A 144 4.00 -18.76 7.52
C PRO A 144 2.55 -18.55 7.06
N SER A 145 1.58 -18.83 7.92
CA SER A 145 0.17 -18.55 7.62
C SER A 145 -0.08 -17.04 7.69
N PRO A 146 -0.96 -16.48 6.84
CA PRO A 146 -1.31 -15.05 6.92
C PRO A 146 -1.81 -14.63 8.30
N GLU A 147 -2.46 -15.53 9.01
CA GLU A 147 -2.98 -15.28 10.36
C GLU A 147 -1.88 -15.06 11.40
N SER A 148 -0.68 -15.63 11.19
CA SER A 148 0.47 -15.46 12.08
C SER A 148 1.01 -14.02 12.09
N ALA A 149 0.76 -13.26 11.03
CA ALA A 149 1.14 -11.85 10.93
C ALA A 149 0.27 -10.93 11.80
N ILE A 150 -0.88 -11.38 12.28
CA ILE A 150 -1.82 -10.58 13.05
C ILE A 150 -1.37 -10.53 14.52
N VAL A 151 -0.78 -9.41 14.94
CA VAL A 151 -0.32 -9.19 16.32
C VAL A 151 -1.49 -9.09 17.31
N SER A 152 -2.60 -8.48 16.89
CA SER A 152 -3.81 -8.30 17.73
C SER A 152 -5.06 -8.29 16.87
N LYS A 153 -5.95 -9.28 17.02
CA LYS A 153 -7.20 -9.36 16.27
C LYS A 153 -8.11 -8.13 16.48
N LYS A 154 -8.24 -7.65 17.71
CA LYS A 154 -9.02 -6.43 18.00
C LYS A 154 -8.41 -5.20 17.35
N GLY A 155 -7.10 -5.01 17.51
CA GLY A 155 -6.36 -3.90 16.88
C GLY A 155 -6.43 -3.95 15.35
N PHE A 156 -6.34 -5.15 14.76
CA PHE A 156 -6.47 -5.38 13.33
C PHE A 156 -7.85 -4.91 12.81
N ILE A 157 -8.93 -5.38 13.40
CA ILE A 157 -10.31 -5.01 13.00
C ILE A 157 -10.52 -3.49 13.13
N VAL A 158 -10.16 -2.92 14.28
CA VAL A 158 -10.31 -1.47 14.52
C VAL A 158 -9.53 -0.65 13.50
N SER A 159 -8.26 -1.01 13.24
CA SER A 159 -7.44 -0.30 12.27
C SER A 159 -7.97 -0.42 10.83
N THR A 160 -8.49 -1.59 10.46
CA THR A 160 -9.09 -1.81 9.14
C THR A 160 -10.36 -0.97 8.96
N VAL A 161 -11.22 -0.93 9.99
CA VAL A 161 -12.45 -0.12 9.95
C VAL A 161 -12.13 1.36 9.84
N ILE A 162 -11.15 1.86 10.64
CA ILE A 162 -10.71 3.26 10.56
C ILE A 162 -10.16 3.59 9.18
N PHE A 163 -9.38 2.70 8.57
CA PHE A 163 -8.85 2.89 7.23
C PHE A 163 -9.95 2.96 6.17
N LEU A 164 -10.88 2.02 6.19
CA LEU A 164 -12.02 2.04 5.26
C LEU A 164 -12.87 3.29 5.44
N LEU A 165 -13.09 3.72 6.69
CA LEU A 165 -13.78 4.97 6.98
C LEU A 165 -13.04 6.17 6.39
N ALA A 166 -11.72 6.23 6.55
CA ALA A 166 -10.90 7.29 5.96
C ALA A 166 -11.04 7.33 4.43
N VAL A 167 -10.92 6.18 3.77
CA VAL A 167 -11.08 6.09 2.29
C VAL A 167 -12.47 6.57 1.86
N VAL A 168 -13.54 6.11 2.52
CA VAL A 168 -14.91 6.53 2.21
C VAL A 168 -15.09 8.04 2.39
N LEU A 169 -14.60 8.62 3.49
CA LEU A 169 -14.68 10.05 3.75
C LEU A 169 -13.87 10.86 2.72
N LEU A 170 -12.68 10.37 2.33
CA LEU A 170 -11.85 11.03 1.32
C LEU A 170 -12.49 10.99 -0.08
N VAL A 171 -13.11 9.88 -0.46
CA VAL A 171 -13.80 9.78 -1.76
C VAL A 171 -15.07 10.65 -1.77
N SER A 172 -15.79 10.72 -0.65
CA SER A 172 -17.05 11.47 -0.53
C SER A 172 -16.89 12.93 -0.11
N HIS A 173 -15.65 13.44 0.07
CA HIS A 173 -15.44 14.78 0.62
C HIS A 173 -16.11 15.90 -0.21
N ALA A 174 -16.15 15.75 -1.53
CA ALA A 174 -16.78 16.73 -2.42
C ALA A 174 -18.32 16.84 -2.20
N SER A 175 -18.97 15.72 -1.90
CA SER A 175 -20.42 15.71 -1.61
C SER A 175 -20.76 16.08 -0.17
N THR A 176 -19.84 15.88 0.75
CA THR A 176 -20.02 16.20 2.17
C THR A 176 -19.61 17.63 2.56
N GLY A 177 -18.89 18.33 1.68
CA GLY A 177 -18.32 19.65 1.96
C GLY A 177 -17.19 19.66 2.99
N LEU A 178 -16.74 18.49 3.46
CA LEU A 178 -15.64 18.36 4.39
C LEU A 178 -14.30 18.56 3.67
N THR A 179 -13.41 19.37 4.23
CA THR A 179 -12.06 19.51 3.70
C THR A 179 -11.20 18.27 4.02
N VAL A 180 -10.23 17.95 3.18
CA VAL A 180 -9.28 16.84 3.40
C VAL A 180 -8.59 16.96 4.76
N SER A 181 -8.23 18.19 5.16
CA SER A 181 -7.63 18.47 6.47
C SER A 181 -8.57 18.16 7.65
N CYS A 182 -9.88 18.45 7.51
CA CYS A 182 -10.88 18.12 8.50
C CYS A 182 -11.02 16.61 8.68
N ILE A 183 -11.07 15.87 7.55
CA ILE A 183 -11.14 14.41 7.55
C ILE A 183 -9.90 13.83 8.21
N GLY A 184 -8.70 14.32 7.86
CA GLY A 184 -7.44 13.88 8.46
C GLY A 184 -7.42 14.08 9.98
N THR A 185 -7.84 15.24 10.45
CA THR A 185 -7.93 15.57 11.90
C THR A 185 -8.93 14.64 12.62
N PHE A 186 -10.09 14.40 12.02
CA PHE A 186 -11.11 13.49 12.56
C PHE A 186 -10.61 12.05 12.69
N ILE A 187 -9.99 11.52 11.63
CA ILE A 187 -9.40 10.17 11.62
C ILE A 187 -8.25 10.06 12.62
N ALA A 188 -7.40 11.10 12.74
CA ALA A 188 -6.35 11.14 13.74
C ALA A 188 -6.92 11.09 15.16
N ALA A 189 -7.95 11.89 15.45
CA ALA A 189 -8.62 11.89 16.76
C ALA A 189 -9.21 10.51 17.11
N ILE A 190 -9.94 9.88 16.18
CA ILE A 190 -10.48 8.52 16.38
C ILE A 190 -9.36 7.52 16.64
N THR A 191 -8.28 7.60 15.88
CA THR A 191 -7.14 6.69 16.02
C THR A 191 -6.47 6.85 17.38
N LEU A 192 -6.32 8.06 17.89
CA LEU A 192 -5.77 8.34 19.23
C LEU A 192 -6.68 7.80 20.33
N ILE A 193 -8.00 8.04 20.24
CA ILE A 193 -8.98 7.57 21.21
C ILE A 193 -8.98 6.03 21.28
N THR A 194 -9.01 5.37 20.12
CA THR A 194 -9.02 3.89 20.04
C THR A 194 -7.69 3.26 20.45
N SER A 195 -6.58 4.00 20.36
CA SER A 195 -5.24 3.56 20.76
C SER A 195 -5.05 3.56 22.30
N GLY A 196 -5.91 4.25 23.06
CA GLY A 196 -5.94 4.26 24.52
C GLY A 196 -4.57 4.57 25.15
N LYS A 197 -4.09 3.70 26.06
CA LYS A 197 -2.80 3.88 26.78
C LYS A 197 -1.57 3.99 25.84
N ASN A 198 -1.68 3.53 24.59
CA ASN A 198 -0.60 3.61 23.61
C ASN A 198 -0.59 4.94 22.83
N ALA A 199 -1.59 5.83 23.04
CA ALA A 199 -1.68 7.11 22.34
C ALA A 199 -0.45 8.01 22.59
N LEU A 200 0.04 8.09 23.83
CA LEU A 200 1.25 8.86 24.17
C LEU A 200 2.51 8.34 23.48
N THR A 201 2.61 7.03 23.30
CA THR A 201 3.75 6.40 22.58
C THR A 201 3.67 6.64 21.08
N LEU A 202 2.48 6.83 20.53
CA LEU A 202 2.27 7.22 19.14
C LEU A 202 2.69 8.67 18.90
N ILE A 203 2.27 9.60 19.79
CA ILE A 203 2.61 11.02 19.68
C ILE A 203 4.12 11.28 19.83
N LYS A 204 4.80 10.55 20.70
CA LYS A 204 6.27 10.69 20.88
C LYS A 204 7.12 10.18 19.72
N LYS A 205 6.55 9.48 18.75
CA LYS A 205 7.26 8.91 17.59
C LYS A 205 7.01 9.67 16.28
N ILE A 206 6.17 10.71 16.33
CA ILE A 206 5.97 11.68 15.26
C ILE A 206 6.92 12.85 15.47
#